data_a976d4d3c21450258013deb0aa9516f5
#
_entry.id   a976d4d3c21450258013deb0aa9516f5
#
_cell.length_a   1.000
_cell.length_b   1.000
_cell.length_c   1.000
_cell.angle_alpha   90.00
_cell.angle_beta   90.00
_cell.angle_gamma   90.00
#
_symmetry.space_group_name_H-M   'P 1'
#
loop_
_entity.id
_entity.type
_entity.pdbx_description
1 polymer ?
#
loop_
_entity_poly.entity_id
_entity_poly.type
_entity_poly.pdbx_seq_one_letter_code
_entity_poly.pdbx_strand_id
1 'polypeptide(L)'
;MSKGAWKGRDVISILDFSRSDLESLFELASEFAGPPRPRKDLSDYIIATAFFEPSTRTRLSFATAALRLGAKVIDLSPDVSSIQKGESLHDTTMMLDGYSDLIVMRHPSEGAALLAAEISSVPVINGGDGSQHHPSQAMLDLFTVRRLKGRIDGLTYAVLGDNRYARSATSFLYGLTKFRPKMVYIISPETLRPRDEILKKLNELGLRFELHSDLEQLIGKTDVVYLTRIQSFGQAPSMLAPLSPQM
;
A
#
# COMPACT_ATOMS: atom_id res chain seq x y z
N MET A 1 -20.51 -14.93 -2.17
CA MET A 1 -19.06 -14.93 -2.48
C MET A 1 -18.52 -16.34 -2.32
N SER A 2 -17.78 -16.87 -3.27
CA SER A 2 -17.02 -18.08 -3.02
C SER A 2 -15.88 -17.73 -2.07
N LYS A 3 -15.90 -18.22 -0.83
CA LYS A 3 -14.84 -18.06 0.18
C LYS A 3 -13.46 -18.56 -0.32
N GLY A 4 -13.35 -19.09 -1.53
CA GLY A 4 -12.13 -19.65 -2.10
C GLY A 4 -11.27 -18.70 -2.95
N ALA A 5 -11.81 -17.56 -3.39
CA ALA A 5 -11.10 -16.70 -4.36
C ALA A 5 -9.85 -15.98 -3.80
N TRP A 6 -9.74 -15.84 -2.47
CA TRP A 6 -8.64 -15.15 -1.78
C TRP A 6 -7.70 -16.10 -1.03
N LYS A 7 -8.11 -17.34 -0.80
CA LYS A 7 -7.30 -18.31 -0.05
C LYS A 7 -6.04 -18.68 -0.84
N GLY A 8 -4.89 -18.54 -0.21
CA GLY A 8 -3.61 -18.86 -0.81
C GLY A 8 -3.12 -17.86 -1.87
N ARG A 9 -3.78 -16.71 -2.02
CA ARG A 9 -3.42 -15.70 -3.01
C ARG A 9 -2.46 -14.68 -2.41
N ASP A 10 -1.40 -14.40 -3.16
CA ASP A 10 -0.49 -13.31 -2.87
C ASP A 10 -1.14 -11.94 -3.09
N VAL A 11 -0.66 -10.93 -2.35
CA VAL A 11 -1.08 -9.54 -2.45
C VAL A 11 0.14 -8.67 -2.73
N ILE A 12 0.64 -8.70 -3.97
CA ILE A 12 1.90 -8.04 -4.36
C ILE A 12 1.67 -6.68 -4.98
N SER A 13 0.74 -6.58 -5.91
CA SER A 13 0.36 -5.33 -6.56
C SER A 13 -1.16 -5.16 -6.59
N ILE A 14 -1.63 -3.91 -6.54
CA ILE A 14 -3.05 -3.61 -6.76
C ILE A 14 -3.49 -3.97 -8.19
N LEU A 15 -2.54 -4.07 -9.13
CA LEU A 15 -2.78 -4.46 -10.51
C LEU A 15 -3.25 -5.91 -10.65
N ASP A 16 -2.90 -6.79 -9.70
CA ASP A 16 -3.24 -8.21 -9.70
C ASP A 16 -4.73 -8.47 -9.41
N PHE A 17 -5.45 -7.43 -9.01
CA PHE A 17 -6.85 -7.53 -8.60
C PHE A 17 -7.79 -6.93 -9.63
N SER A 18 -8.90 -7.60 -9.86
CA SER A 18 -10.02 -7.08 -10.63
C SER A 18 -10.84 -6.08 -9.81
N ARG A 19 -11.69 -5.32 -10.47
CA ARG A 19 -12.68 -4.47 -9.78
C ARG A 19 -13.58 -5.27 -8.84
N SER A 20 -14.05 -6.45 -9.27
CA SER A 20 -14.90 -7.31 -8.44
C SER A 20 -14.18 -7.83 -7.20
N ASP A 21 -12.87 -8.11 -7.29
CA ASP A 21 -12.07 -8.48 -6.12
C ASP A 21 -12.05 -7.33 -5.10
N LEU A 22 -11.79 -6.10 -5.56
CA LEU A 22 -11.74 -4.94 -4.69
C LEU A 22 -13.11 -4.62 -4.07
N GLU A 23 -14.19 -4.70 -4.85
CA GLU A 23 -15.54 -4.50 -4.33
C GLU A 23 -15.90 -5.54 -3.27
N SER A 24 -15.56 -6.81 -3.48
CA SER A 24 -15.73 -7.88 -2.50
C SER A 24 -14.92 -7.65 -1.23
N LEU A 25 -13.67 -7.18 -1.37
CA LEU A 25 -12.82 -6.81 -0.24
C LEU A 25 -13.44 -5.65 0.56
N PHE A 26 -14.00 -4.64 -0.12
CA PHE A 26 -14.62 -3.49 0.55
C PHE A 26 -15.89 -3.86 1.30
N GLU A 27 -16.67 -4.83 0.82
CA GLU A 27 -17.81 -5.37 1.55
C GLU A 27 -17.35 -6.06 2.83
N LEU A 28 -16.35 -6.94 2.73
CA LEU A 28 -15.76 -7.57 3.90
C LEU A 28 -15.15 -6.55 4.86
N ALA A 29 -14.40 -5.55 4.36
CA ALA A 29 -13.82 -4.49 5.19
C ALA A 29 -14.89 -3.69 5.95
N SER A 30 -16.08 -3.52 5.37
CA SER A 30 -17.20 -2.84 6.02
C SER A 30 -17.69 -3.58 7.26
N GLU A 31 -17.63 -4.92 7.27
CA GLU A 31 -17.97 -5.74 8.45
C GLU A 31 -16.99 -5.51 9.62
N PHE A 32 -15.71 -5.22 9.28
CA PHE A 32 -14.66 -4.94 10.27
C PHE A 32 -14.58 -3.48 10.70
N ALA A 33 -15.28 -2.57 10.04
CA ALA A 33 -15.22 -1.13 10.32
C ALA A 33 -16.01 -0.73 11.60
N GLY A 34 -16.70 -1.66 12.24
CA GLY A 34 -17.39 -1.49 13.53
C GLY A 34 -16.45 -1.64 14.74
N PRO A 35 -17.00 -1.57 15.96
CA PRO A 35 -16.22 -1.83 17.16
C PRO A 35 -15.53 -3.21 17.10
N PRO A 36 -14.25 -3.31 17.50
CA PRO A 36 -13.54 -4.57 17.45
C PRO A 36 -14.21 -5.62 18.33
N ARG A 37 -14.43 -6.81 17.76
CA ARG A 37 -14.95 -7.98 18.48
C ARG A 37 -13.89 -9.07 18.47
N PRO A 38 -13.74 -9.83 19.56
CA PRO A 38 -12.86 -11.00 19.58
C PRO A 38 -13.29 -11.99 18.49
N ARG A 39 -12.33 -12.43 17.69
CA ARG A 39 -12.53 -13.44 16.64
C ARG A 39 -11.47 -14.54 16.79
N LYS A 40 -11.76 -15.71 16.24
CA LYS A 40 -10.87 -16.87 16.27
C LYS A 40 -10.70 -17.47 14.86
N ASP A 41 -10.97 -16.69 13.83
CA ASP A 41 -10.95 -17.16 12.45
C ASP A 41 -9.57 -17.69 12.02
N LEU A 42 -8.51 -17.20 12.67
CA LEU A 42 -7.11 -17.56 12.36
C LEU A 42 -6.37 -18.13 13.59
N SER A 43 -7.07 -18.79 14.54
CA SER A 43 -6.46 -19.27 15.79
C SER A 43 -5.35 -20.30 15.59
N ASP A 44 -5.39 -21.04 14.50
CA ASP A 44 -4.41 -22.09 14.18
C ASP A 44 -3.29 -21.60 13.25
N TYR A 45 -3.29 -20.31 12.88
CA TYR A 45 -2.35 -19.72 11.94
C TYR A 45 -1.27 -18.91 12.64
N ILE A 46 -0.07 -18.93 12.07
CA ILE A 46 1.06 -18.09 12.42
C ILE A 46 1.33 -17.12 11.28
N ILE A 47 1.35 -15.82 11.58
CA ILE A 47 1.62 -14.77 10.60
C ILE A 47 2.99 -14.16 10.89
N ALA A 48 3.89 -14.19 9.90
CA ALA A 48 5.17 -13.53 9.98
C ALA A 48 5.07 -12.07 9.53
N THR A 49 5.64 -11.14 10.30
CA THR A 49 5.87 -9.76 9.89
C THR A 49 7.36 -9.54 9.66
N ALA A 50 7.75 -9.29 8.40
CA ALA A 50 9.13 -9.14 7.95
C ALA A 50 9.34 -7.72 7.40
N PHE A 51 9.75 -6.80 8.27
CA PHE A 51 9.91 -5.39 7.93
C PHE A 51 11.39 -5.01 7.90
N PHE A 52 11.97 -4.91 6.68
CA PHE A 52 13.37 -4.59 6.43
C PHE A 52 13.65 -3.08 6.39
N GLU A 53 12.64 -2.25 6.60
CA GLU A 53 12.76 -0.82 6.78
C GLU A 53 11.82 -0.32 7.90
N PRO A 54 12.11 0.82 8.55
CA PRO A 54 11.28 1.34 9.63
C PRO A 54 9.82 1.58 9.21
N SER A 55 8.88 1.03 9.95
CA SER A 55 7.45 1.18 9.71
C SER A 55 6.63 0.97 10.98
N THR A 56 6.18 2.02 11.62
CA THR A 56 5.34 1.91 12.81
C THR A 56 3.92 1.52 12.45
N ARG A 57 3.27 2.30 11.59
CA ARG A 57 1.83 2.11 11.29
C ARG A 57 1.55 0.79 10.59
N THR A 58 2.25 0.49 9.51
CA THR A 58 1.98 -0.71 8.69
C THR A 58 2.28 -1.97 9.50
N ARG A 59 3.45 -2.04 10.16
CA ARG A 59 3.83 -3.20 10.98
C ARG A 59 2.81 -3.47 12.09
N LEU A 60 2.51 -2.45 12.91
CA LEU A 60 1.56 -2.61 14.01
C LEU A 60 0.14 -2.88 13.54
N SER A 61 -0.31 -2.33 12.40
CA SER A 61 -1.64 -2.59 11.88
C SER A 61 -1.82 -4.04 11.44
N PHE A 62 -0.85 -4.62 10.74
CA PHE A 62 -0.90 -6.04 10.36
C PHE A 62 -0.81 -6.95 11.57
N ALA A 63 0.11 -6.70 12.50
CA ALA A 63 0.22 -7.47 13.73
C ALA A 63 -1.08 -7.40 14.56
N THR A 64 -1.66 -6.21 14.70
CA THR A 64 -2.93 -6.03 15.42
C THR A 64 -4.09 -6.76 14.72
N ALA A 65 -4.17 -6.70 13.39
CA ALA A 65 -5.20 -7.39 12.63
C ALA A 65 -5.09 -8.91 12.82
N ALA A 66 -3.89 -9.47 12.72
CA ALA A 66 -3.63 -10.89 12.96
C ALA A 66 -4.07 -11.33 14.36
N LEU A 67 -3.63 -10.61 15.40
CA LEU A 67 -3.99 -10.90 16.79
C LEU A 67 -5.50 -10.79 17.04
N ARG A 68 -6.19 -9.80 16.45
CA ARG A 68 -7.65 -9.66 16.57
C ARG A 68 -8.44 -10.77 15.90
N LEU A 69 -7.86 -11.39 14.88
CA LEU A 69 -8.42 -12.58 14.23
C LEU A 69 -8.05 -13.89 14.94
N GLY A 70 -7.26 -13.81 16.02
CA GLY A 70 -6.85 -14.96 16.84
C GLY A 70 -5.54 -15.61 16.38
N ALA A 71 -4.89 -15.11 15.34
CA ALA A 71 -3.61 -15.65 14.88
C ALA A 71 -2.47 -15.36 15.87
N LYS A 72 -1.42 -16.16 15.78
CA LYS A 72 -0.13 -15.88 16.41
C LYS A 72 0.70 -15.01 15.47
N VAL A 73 1.58 -14.18 16.03
CA VAL A 73 2.47 -13.32 15.23
C VAL A 73 3.91 -13.60 15.60
N ILE A 74 4.72 -13.87 14.59
CA ILE A 74 6.18 -13.84 14.69
C ILE A 74 6.71 -12.63 13.95
N ASP A 75 7.67 -11.93 14.55
CA ASP A 75 8.16 -10.67 14.01
C ASP A 75 9.66 -10.78 13.74
N LEU A 76 10.05 -10.61 12.49
CA LEU A 76 11.45 -10.56 12.09
C LEU A 76 11.98 -9.14 12.33
N SER A 77 12.98 -9.03 13.18
CA SER A 77 13.74 -7.80 13.43
C SER A 77 15.08 -7.85 12.69
N PRO A 78 15.24 -7.15 11.56
CA PRO A 78 16.46 -7.22 10.75
C PRO A 78 17.73 -6.85 11.51
N ASP A 79 17.63 -5.90 12.44
CA ASP A 79 18.77 -5.38 13.23
C ASP A 79 19.42 -6.41 14.15
N VAL A 80 18.71 -7.49 14.48
CA VAL A 80 19.18 -8.55 15.37
C VAL A 80 19.12 -9.94 14.73
N SER A 81 18.95 -10.00 13.42
CA SER A 81 18.86 -11.24 12.65
C SER A 81 20.16 -11.57 11.89
N SER A 82 20.23 -12.75 11.30
CA SER A 82 21.34 -13.18 10.45
C SER A 82 21.53 -12.34 9.19
N ILE A 83 20.57 -11.50 8.84
CA ILE A 83 20.67 -10.49 7.77
C ILE A 83 21.91 -9.62 7.99
N GLN A 84 22.22 -9.25 9.23
CA GLN A 84 23.43 -8.51 9.60
C GLN A 84 24.75 -9.27 9.30
N LYS A 85 24.67 -10.59 9.09
CA LYS A 85 25.78 -11.46 8.74
C LYS A 85 25.82 -11.79 7.24
N GLY A 86 24.95 -11.17 6.42
CA GLY A 86 24.87 -11.39 4.97
C GLY A 86 23.89 -12.47 4.53
N GLU A 87 22.93 -12.88 5.39
CA GLU A 87 21.83 -13.76 4.97
C GLU A 87 21.03 -13.11 3.83
N SER A 88 20.79 -13.86 2.76
CA SER A 88 20.08 -13.36 1.60
C SER A 88 18.57 -13.22 1.86
N LEU A 89 17.88 -12.39 1.05
CA LEU A 89 16.42 -12.34 1.08
C LEU A 89 15.79 -13.69 0.76
N HIS A 90 16.43 -14.47 -0.14
CA HIS A 90 16.00 -15.82 -0.48
C HIS A 90 15.98 -16.73 0.76
N ASP A 91 17.10 -16.80 1.48
CA ASP A 91 17.25 -17.69 2.65
C ASP A 91 16.33 -17.23 3.78
N THR A 92 16.24 -15.92 4.02
CA THR A 92 15.29 -15.36 4.99
C THR A 92 13.84 -15.71 4.63
N THR A 93 13.47 -15.66 3.34
CA THR A 93 12.12 -16.02 2.90
C THR A 93 11.84 -17.50 3.12
N MET A 94 12.79 -18.39 2.78
CA MET A 94 12.68 -19.83 3.03
C MET A 94 12.50 -20.16 4.51
N MET A 95 13.20 -19.43 5.39
CA MET A 95 13.03 -19.59 6.85
C MET A 95 11.62 -19.18 7.30
N LEU A 96 11.13 -18.03 6.81
CA LEU A 96 9.79 -17.54 7.16
C LEU A 96 8.70 -18.46 6.61
N ASP A 97 8.88 -19.01 5.40
CA ASP A 97 7.99 -20.00 4.79
C ASP A 97 7.83 -21.25 5.66
N GLY A 98 8.94 -21.74 6.22
CA GLY A 98 8.92 -22.91 7.12
C GLY A 98 8.31 -22.66 8.51
N TYR A 99 8.13 -21.39 8.91
CA TYR A 99 7.68 -21.03 10.27
C TYR A 99 6.31 -20.35 10.32
N SER A 100 5.73 -20.00 9.19
CA SER A 100 4.47 -19.25 9.16
C SER A 100 3.52 -19.74 8.07
N ASP A 101 2.27 -19.34 8.18
CA ASP A 101 1.21 -19.64 7.22
C ASP A 101 0.92 -18.45 6.29
N LEU A 102 1.51 -17.29 6.57
CA LEU A 102 1.43 -16.08 5.76
C LEU A 102 2.58 -15.14 6.14
N ILE A 103 3.16 -14.49 5.13
CA ILE A 103 4.23 -13.52 5.32
C ILE A 103 3.73 -12.13 4.94
N VAL A 104 3.86 -11.15 5.83
CA VAL A 104 3.71 -9.73 5.52
C VAL A 104 5.09 -9.12 5.41
N MET A 105 5.48 -8.75 4.19
CA MET A 105 6.82 -8.24 3.92
C MET A 105 6.82 -6.76 3.56
N ARG A 106 7.78 -6.01 4.09
CA ARG A 106 8.13 -4.66 3.65
C ARG A 106 9.63 -4.54 3.45
N HIS A 107 10.04 -4.06 2.27
CA HIS A 107 11.45 -4.05 1.88
C HIS A 107 11.85 -2.75 1.18
N PRO A 108 13.10 -2.23 1.36
CA PRO A 108 13.55 -1.03 0.66
C PRO A 108 13.77 -1.23 -0.85
N SER A 109 13.97 -2.46 -1.31
CA SER A 109 14.17 -2.76 -2.74
C SER A 109 12.85 -3.04 -3.44
N GLU A 110 12.67 -2.44 -4.62
CA GLU A 110 11.55 -2.74 -5.53
C GLU A 110 11.61 -4.21 -5.98
N GLY A 111 10.44 -4.88 -6.04
CA GLY A 111 10.33 -6.28 -6.45
C GLY A 111 10.65 -7.32 -5.36
N ALA A 112 11.12 -6.90 -4.18
CA ALA A 112 11.47 -7.84 -3.11
C ALA A 112 10.29 -8.69 -2.64
N ALA A 113 9.09 -8.10 -2.54
CA ALA A 113 7.88 -8.85 -2.16
C ALA A 113 7.44 -9.84 -3.25
N LEU A 114 7.64 -9.50 -4.54
CA LEU A 114 7.39 -10.41 -5.64
C LEU A 114 8.35 -11.60 -5.60
N LEU A 115 9.65 -11.34 -5.42
CA LEU A 115 10.64 -12.41 -5.27
C LEU A 115 10.29 -13.33 -4.09
N ALA A 116 9.88 -12.76 -2.96
CA ALA A 116 9.45 -13.56 -1.81
C ALA A 116 8.23 -14.43 -2.14
N ALA A 117 7.26 -13.92 -2.90
CA ALA A 117 6.10 -14.69 -3.33
C ALA A 117 6.45 -15.83 -4.32
N GLU A 118 7.47 -15.63 -5.16
CA GLU A 118 7.97 -16.67 -6.06
C GLU A 118 8.72 -17.80 -5.34
N ILE A 119 9.31 -17.51 -4.18
CA ILE A 119 10.08 -18.47 -3.38
C ILE A 119 9.18 -19.21 -2.39
N SER A 120 8.24 -18.49 -1.77
CA SER A 120 7.42 -18.98 -0.66
C SER A 120 6.28 -19.88 -1.15
N SER A 121 5.99 -20.92 -0.38
CA SER A 121 4.79 -21.76 -0.55
C SER A 121 3.56 -21.18 0.17
N VAL A 122 3.77 -20.29 1.14
CA VAL A 122 2.70 -19.58 1.85
C VAL A 122 2.47 -18.20 1.23
N PRO A 123 1.24 -17.65 1.32
CA PRO A 123 0.93 -16.34 0.73
C PRO A 123 1.80 -15.21 1.27
N VAL A 124 2.16 -14.28 0.39
CA VAL A 124 2.92 -13.07 0.72
C VAL A 124 2.04 -11.82 0.53
N ILE A 125 2.03 -10.95 1.53
CA ILE A 125 1.41 -9.62 1.46
C ILE A 125 2.50 -8.56 1.42
N ASN A 126 2.51 -7.77 0.36
CA ASN A 126 3.38 -6.62 0.20
C ASN A 126 2.91 -5.45 1.09
N GLY A 127 3.61 -5.19 2.18
CA GLY A 127 3.45 -4.04 3.08
C GLY A 127 4.22 -2.79 2.62
N GLY A 128 4.70 -2.79 1.36
CA GLY A 128 5.43 -1.72 0.69
C GLY A 128 6.85 -2.14 0.29
N ASP A 129 7.17 -2.06 -1.00
CA ASP A 129 8.49 -2.34 -1.56
C ASP A 129 9.04 -1.14 -2.33
N GLY A 130 10.23 -0.70 -1.97
CA GLY A 130 10.90 0.45 -2.60
C GLY A 130 9.98 1.65 -2.80
N SER A 131 9.93 2.16 -4.04
CA SER A 131 9.03 3.21 -4.49
C SER A 131 7.90 2.68 -5.37
N GLN A 132 7.68 1.35 -5.44
CA GLN A 132 6.87 0.71 -6.47
C GLN A 132 5.44 0.39 -6.00
N HIS A 133 5.28 -0.52 -5.03
CA HIS A 133 3.95 -1.01 -4.65
C HIS A 133 3.67 -0.96 -3.14
N HIS A 134 2.42 -0.69 -2.82
CA HIS A 134 1.83 -0.85 -1.50
C HIS A 134 0.33 -1.17 -1.65
N PRO A 135 0.00 -2.38 -2.10
CA PRO A 135 -1.38 -2.73 -2.48
C PRO A 135 -2.37 -2.54 -1.35
N SER A 136 -2.03 -2.98 -0.14
CA SER A 136 -2.91 -2.84 1.02
C SER A 136 -3.21 -1.38 1.39
N GLN A 137 -2.26 -0.45 1.14
CA GLN A 137 -2.52 0.98 1.31
C GLN A 137 -3.51 1.49 0.26
N ALA A 138 -3.32 1.13 -1.02
CA ALA A 138 -4.25 1.51 -2.07
C ALA A 138 -5.67 0.96 -1.84
N MET A 139 -5.79 -0.29 -1.35
CA MET A 139 -7.06 -0.88 -0.97
C MET A 139 -7.74 -0.10 0.16
N LEU A 140 -6.98 0.28 1.20
CA LEU A 140 -7.45 1.10 2.32
C LEU A 140 -7.93 2.48 1.85
N ASP A 141 -7.17 3.13 0.99
CA ASP A 141 -7.47 4.47 0.50
C ASP A 141 -8.72 4.48 -0.39
N LEU A 142 -8.84 3.52 -1.31
CA LEU A 142 -10.03 3.34 -2.14
C LEU A 142 -11.27 2.99 -1.30
N PHE A 143 -11.13 2.13 -0.30
CA PHE A 143 -12.19 1.84 0.65
C PHE A 143 -12.63 3.10 1.41
N THR A 144 -11.68 3.93 1.84
CA THR A 144 -11.95 5.20 2.52
C THR A 144 -12.75 6.15 1.62
N VAL A 145 -12.34 6.29 0.34
CA VAL A 145 -13.10 7.09 -0.65
C VAL A 145 -14.52 6.55 -0.80
N ARG A 146 -14.67 5.23 -1.03
CA ARG A 146 -16.00 4.59 -1.15
C ARG A 146 -16.88 4.85 0.07
N ARG A 147 -16.31 4.74 1.27
CA ARG A 147 -17.04 4.94 2.53
C ARG A 147 -17.48 6.38 2.74
N LEU A 148 -16.62 7.36 2.41
CA LEU A 148 -16.90 8.78 2.64
C LEU A 148 -17.73 9.43 1.52
N LYS A 149 -17.54 8.98 0.26
CA LYS A 149 -18.21 9.56 -0.93
C LYS A 149 -19.33 8.66 -1.46
N GLY A 150 -19.52 7.46 -0.92
CA GLY A 150 -20.49 6.48 -1.40
C GLY A 150 -20.13 5.81 -2.71
N ARG A 151 -19.12 6.29 -3.42
CA ARG A 151 -18.65 5.79 -4.73
C ARG A 151 -17.19 6.12 -4.97
N ILE A 152 -16.60 5.47 -5.98
CA ILE A 152 -15.26 5.78 -6.52
C ILE A 152 -15.41 6.32 -7.94
N ASP A 153 -16.35 5.76 -8.70
CA ASP A 153 -16.62 6.17 -10.08
C ASP A 153 -17.16 7.59 -10.18
N GLY A 154 -16.83 8.28 -11.27
CA GLY A 154 -17.36 9.61 -11.62
C GLY A 154 -16.86 10.75 -10.74
N LEU A 155 -15.96 10.48 -9.79
CA LEU A 155 -15.32 11.51 -8.96
C LEU A 155 -14.09 12.08 -9.67
N THR A 156 -13.76 13.32 -9.31
CA THR A 156 -12.52 14.00 -9.70
C THR A 156 -11.52 13.93 -8.55
N TYR A 157 -10.33 13.48 -8.83
CA TYR A 157 -9.26 13.26 -7.85
C TYR A 157 -8.11 14.23 -8.08
N ALA A 158 -7.48 14.71 -7.02
CA ALA A 158 -6.18 15.34 -7.04
C ALA A 158 -5.19 14.50 -6.22
N VAL A 159 -4.11 14.06 -6.83
CA VAL A 159 -3.02 13.34 -6.17
C VAL A 159 -1.84 14.31 -6.06
N LEU A 160 -1.59 14.80 -4.86
CA LEU A 160 -0.69 15.92 -4.60
C LEU A 160 0.54 15.51 -3.81
N GLY A 161 1.72 16.00 -4.20
CA GLY A 161 2.97 15.88 -3.47
C GLY A 161 4.05 15.12 -4.21
N ASP A 162 4.75 14.21 -3.53
CA ASP A 162 5.78 13.38 -4.15
C ASP A 162 5.11 12.21 -4.89
N ASN A 163 4.95 12.36 -6.19
CA ASN A 163 4.40 11.32 -7.06
C ASN A 163 5.48 10.44 -7.70
N ARG A 164 6.78 10.74 -7.45
CA ARG A 164 7.90 10.01 -8.01
C ARG A 164 8.34 8.83 -7.13
N TYR A 165 8.40 9.06 -5.82
CA TYR A 165 8.94 8.10 -4.85
C TYR A 165 7.88 7.57 -3.87
N ALA A 166 6.69 8.18 -3.83
CA ALA A 166 5.62 7.73 -2.95
C ALA A 166 4.89 6.52 -3.53
N ARG A 167 5.33 5.30 -3.18
CA ARG A 167 4.68 4.04 -3.58
C ARG A 167 3.17 3.98 -3.30
N SER A 168 2.71 4.70 -2.28
CA SER A 168 1.28 4.80 -1.99
C SER A 168 0.53 5.59 -3.07
N ALA A 169 1.11 6.69 -3.61
CA ALA A 169 0.52 7.43 -4.72
C ALA A 169 0.45 6.56 -5.99
N THR A 170 1.56 5.90 -6.34
CA THR A 170 1.61 4.99 -7.49
C THR A 170 0.55 3.89 -7.37
N SER A 171 0.47 3.22 -6.21
CA SER A 171 -0.52 2.15 -5.99
C SER A 171 -1.95 2.68 -5.98
N PHE A 172 -2.20 3.88 -5.46
CA PHE A 172 -3.52 4.51 -5.50
C PHE A 172 -3.94 4.84 -6.94
N LEU A 173 -3.03 5.42 -7.74
CA LEU A 173 -3.26 5.69 -9.16
C LEU A 173 -3.59 4.41 -9.94
N TYR A 174 -2.82 3.33 -9.72
CA TYR A 174 -3.12 2.02 -10.31
C TYR A 174 -4.45 1.45 -9.82
N GLY A 175 -4.79 1.65 -8.56
CA GLY A 175 -6.09 1.25 -8.01
C GLY A 175 -7.26 2.00 -8.67
N LEU A 176 -7.10 3.28 -8.97
CA LEU A 176 -8.10 4.08 -9.69
C LEU A 176 -8.37 3.57 -11.10
N THR A 177 -7.41 2.91 -11.75
CA THR A 177 -7.62 2.30 -13.09
C THR A 177 -8.65 1.17 -13.09
N LYS A 178 -8.94 0.58 -11.92
CA LYS A 178 -9.99 -0.47 -11.79
C LYS A 178 -11.40 0.11 -11.75
N PHE A 179 -11.50 1.43 -11.63
CA PHE A 179 -12.74 2.21 -11.57
C PHE A 179 -12.80 3.20 -12.74
N ARG A 180 -13.84 4.02 -12.76
CA ARG A 180 -14.07 5.02 -13.81
C ARG A 180 -14.10 6.43 -13.21
N PRO A 181 -12.94 6.95 -12.70
CA PRO A 181 -12.89 8.34 -12.25
C PRO A 181 -13.23 9.29 -13.41
N LYS A 182 -13.84 10.43 -13.11
CA LYS A 182 -14.13 11.46 -14.11
C LYS A 182 -12.84 12.09 -14.63
N MET A 183 -11.91 12.40 -13.71
CA MET A 183 -10.61 12.99 -13.99
C MET A 183 -9.66 12.74 -12.79
N VAL A 184 -8.37 12.57 -13.07
CA VAL A 184 -7.34 12.52 -12.06
C VAL A 184 -6.29 13.59 -12.35
N TYR A 185 -6.18 14.59 -11.48
CA TYR A 185 -5.12 15.58 -11.52
C TYR A 185 -3.94 15.09 -10.70
N ILE A 186 -2.79 14.88 -11.33
CA ILE A 186 -1.53 14.52 -10.69
C ILE A 186 -0.73 15.80 -10.52
N ILE A 187 -0.56 16.25 -9.28
CA ILE A 187 -0.04 17.57 -8.96
C ILE A 187 1.28 17.43 -8.20
N SER A 188 2.35 17.89 -8.80
CA SER A 188 3.70 17.88 -8.21
C SER A 188 4.64 18.82 -8.94
N PRO A 189 5.71 19.30 -8.28
CA PRO A 189 6.84 19.89 -8.97
C PRO A 189 7.37 18.92 -10.05
N GLU A 190 7.99 19.45 -11.09
CA GLU A 190 8.46 18.64 -12.22
C GLU A 190 9.41 17.51 -11.79
N THR A 191 10.28 17.79 -10.84
CA THR A 191 11.24 16.82 -10.28
C THR A 191 10.60 15.68 -9.49
N LEU A 192 9.34 15.86 -9.05
CA LEU A 192 8.56 14.89 -8.27
C LEU A 192 7.38 14.30 -9.03
N ARG A 193 7.31 14.51 -10.35
CA ARG A 193 6.32 13.85 -11.23
C ARG A 193 6.50 12.34 -11.21
N PRO A 194 5.44 11.57 -11.45
CA PRO A 194 5.56 10.13 -11.61
C PRO A 194 6.63 9.78 -12.65
N ARG A 195 7.30 8.65 -12.47
CA ARG A 195 8.23 8.10 -13.45
C ARG A 195 7.53 7.81 -14.78
N ASP A 196 8.25 7.91 -15.90
CA ASP A 196 7.66 7.75 -17.23
C ASP A 196 7.01 6.38 -17.45
N GLU A 197 7.59 5.32 -16.87
CA GLU A 197 6.98 3.99 -16.92
C GLU A 197 5.63 3.92 -16.20
N ILE A 198 5.44 4.69 -15.13
CA ILE A 198 4.15 4.79 -14.42
C ILE A 198 3.12 5.51 -15.28
N LEU A 199 3.49 6.66 -15.86
CA LEU A 199 2.62 7.43 -16.74
C LEU A 199 2.22 6.62 -17.98
N LYS A 200 3.16 5.90 -18.59
CA LYS A 200 2.90 4.99 -19.69
C LYS A 200 1.90 3.91 -19.28
N LYS A 201 2.11 3.29 -18.12
CA LYS A 201 1.23 2.24 -17.60
C LYS A 201 -0.18 2.77 -17.31
N LEU A 202 -0.32 3.96 -16.76
CA LEU A 202 -1.63 4.58 -16.51
C LEU A 202 -2.39 4.83 -17.83
N ASN A 203 -1.69 5.29 -18.89
CA ASN A 203 -2.27 5.46 -20.22
C ASN A 203 -2.71 4.12 -20.82
N GLU A 204 -1.86 3.08 -20.75
CA GLU A 204 -2.19 1.72 -21.22
C GLU A 204 -3.45 1.17 -20.52
N LEU A 205 -3.62 1.48 -19.23
CA LEU A 205 -4.76 1.07 -18.43
C LEU A 205 -6.00 1.98 -18.60
N GLY A 206 -5.88 3.03 -19.45
CA GLY A 206 -7.00 3.91 -19.80
C GLY A 206 -7.39 4.89 -18.71
N LEU A 207 -6.50 5.22 -17.76
CA LEU A 207 -6.77 6.24 -16.77
C LEU A 207 -6.77 7.63 -17.43
N ARG A 208 -7.83 8.39 -17.24
CA ARG A 208 -7.88 9.79 -17.67
C ARG A 208 -7.23 10.67 -16.63
N PHE A 209 -6.08 11.28 -16.97
CA PHE A 209 -5.34 12.14 -16.04
C PHE A 209 -4.71 13.35 -16.74
N GLU A 210 -4.37 14.35 -15.95
CA GLU A 210 -3.61 15.54 -16.34
C GLU A 210 -2.51 15.82 -15.31
N LEU A 211 -1.36 16.32 -15.78
CA LEU A 211 -0.23 16.71 -14.93
C LEU A 211 -0.27 18.21 -14.67
N HIS A 212 -0.16 18.59 -13.41
CA HIS A 212 -0.15 19.98 -12.96
C HIS A 212 0.97 20.23 -11.95
N SER A 213 1.36 21.48 -11.79
CA SER A 213 2.32 21.93 -10.78
C SER A 213 1.65 22.65 -9.61
N ASP A 214 0.39 23.07 -9.76
CA ASP A 214 -0.35 23.88 -8.80
C ASP A 214 -1.76 23.34 -8.57
N LEU A 215 -2.18 23.34 -7.31
CA LEU A 215 -3.50 22.89 -6.86
C LEU A 215 -4.54 24.03 -6.89
N GLU A 216 -4.14 25.31 -6.77
CA GLU A 216 -5.07 26.42 -6.51
C GLU A 216 -6.23 26.49 -7.49
N GLN A 217 -5.95 26.30 -8.78
CA GLN A 217 -6.97 26.35 -9.84
C GLN A 217 -7.87 25.10 -9.90
N LEU A 218 -7.52 24.04 -9.18
CA LEU A 218 -8.14 22.73 -9.27
C LEU A 218 -8.92 22.35 -8.01
N ILE A 219 -8.65 22.99 -6.87
CA ILE A 219 -9.24 22.62 -5.57
C ILE A 219 -10.77 22.66 -5.59
N GLY A 220 -11.36 23.67 -6.23
CA GLY A 220 -12.81 23.81 -6.38
C GLY A 220 -13.46 22.83 -7.37
N LYS A 221 -12.64 22.07 -8.13
CA LYS A 221 -13.09 21.09 -9.12
C LYS A 221 -12.88 19.64 -8.67
N THR A 222 -12.36 19.44 -7.47
CA THR A 222 -11.86 18.16 -6.97
C THR A 222 -12.78 17.63 -5.88
N ASP A 223 -13.21 16.38 -6.00
CA ASP A 223 -14.02 15.69 -5.00
C ASP A 223 -13.16 15.05 -3.90
N VAL A 224 -11.95 14.61 -4.25
CA VAL A 224 -11.01 13.91 -3.39
C VAL A 224 -9.60 14.45 -3.58
N VAL A 225 -8.95 14.86 -2.49
CA VAL A 225 -7.54 15.22 -2.48
C VAL A 225 -6.75 14.14 -1.75
N TYR A 226 -5.83 13.51 -2.44
CA TYR A 226 -4.88 12.53 -1.91
C TYR A 226 -3.53 13.21 -1.75
N LEU A 227 -3.09 13.40 -0.50
CA LEU A 227 -1.87 14.12 -0.20
C LEU A 227 -0.76 13.14 0.23
N THR A 228 0.38 13.20 -0.45
CA THR A 228 1.61 12.53 -0.04
C THR A 228 2.60 13.50 0.58
N ARG A 229 3.37 13.01 1.55
CA ARG A 229 4.51 13.78 2.06
C ARG A 229 5.64 13.79 1.03
N ILE A 230 6.42 14.86 0.99
CA ILE A 230 7.69 14.89 0.24
C ILE A 230 8.66 13.95 0.96
N GLN A 231 9.17 12.96 0.24
CA GLN A 231 10.20 12.05 0.76
C GLN A 231 11.57 12.66 0.47
N SER A 232 12.27 13.11 1.51
CA SER A 232 13.66 13.53 1.38
C SER A 232 14.56 12.29 1.44
N PHE A 233 14.98 11.80 0.28
CA PHE A 233 16.13 10.90 0.20
C PHE A 233 17.40 11.75 0.25
N GLY A 234 18.01 11.84 1.44
CA GLY A 234 19.41 12.19 1.59
C GLY A 234 19.87 13.61 1.32
N GLN A 235 19.01 14.62 1.22
CA GLN A 235 19.34 16.05 1.41
C GLN A 235 18.03 16.83 1.49
N ALA A 236 17.68 17.29 2.70
CA ALA A 236 16.61 18.26 2.84
C ALA A 236 17.08 19.60 2.27
N PRO A 237 16.36 20.22 1.33
CA PRO A 237 16.47 21.66 1.20
C PRO A 237 15.92 22.26 2.49
N SER A 238 16.68 23.16 3.10
CA SER A 238 16.35 23.91 4.31
C SER A 238 15.22 24.93 4.09
N MET A 239 14.04 24.47 3.67
CA MET A 239 12.88 25.32 3.37
C MET A 239 11.62 24.95 4.17
N LEU A 240 11.79 24.41 5.35
CA LEU A 240 10.73 24.43 6.35
C LEU A 240 11.30 25.08 7.61
N ALA A 241 11.21 26.39 7.66
CA ALA A 241 11.33 27.09 8.95
C ALA A 241 10.26 26.50 9.88
N PRO A 242 10.60 26.14 11.14
CA PRO A 242 9.61 25.68 12.08
C PRO A 242 8.59 26.80 12.30
N LEU A 243 7.30 26.49 12.11
CA LEU A 243 6.22 27.33 12.58
C LEU A 243 6.39 27.43 14.10
N SER A 244 6.84 28.57 14.59
CA SER A 244 6.88 28.84 16.01
C SER A 244 5.46 28.76 16.56
N PRO A 245 5.22 28.04 17.67
CA PRO A 245 3.94 28.13 18.35
C PRO A 245 3.87 29.56 18.94
N GLN A 246 2.97 30.37 18.41
CA GLN A 246 2.56 31.58 19.13
C GLN A 246 1.61 31.13 20.23
N MET A 247 2.03 31.47 21.47
CA MET A 247 1.25 31.35 22.70
C MET A 247 -0.04 32.17 22.62
#